data_f7300a51c74a88bb34a5338bcb843769
#
_entry.id   f7300a51c74a88bb34a5338bcb843769
#
_cell.length_a   1.000
_cell.length_b   1.000
_cell.length_c   1.000
_cell.angle_alpha   90.00
_cell.angle_beta   90.00
_cell.angle_gamma   90.00
#
_symmetry.space_group_name_H-M   'P 1'
#
loop_
_entity.id
_entity.type
_entity.pdbx_description
1 polymer ?
#
loop_
_entity_poly.entity_id
_entity_poly.type
_entity_poly.pdbx_seq_one_letter_code
_entity_poly.pdbx_strand_id
1 'polypeptide(L)'
;MRGRKRRRNDSQRFHRVQKLGKNHGGYHGETIDVRAVQRAIATAAQKQGWTAEVFHTQADFKWLALHRAPRHTANAPRLYLSAGIHGDEPAGPLAALRLLQENRWPVDAEIFLVPCLNPIGFTLNRRENAGGIDLNRDYRDSKSAEARAHIAWLERQPKFDFYLCLHEDWEAHGFYLYEQNPDHQPSLAEKMISAVEKVCPIDLSENIEGRPAHGGIIRPNHTPAERPDWPEAFYLITQKARRGYTLEAPSDFPLPTRVNALVAAVNAALDF
;
A
#
# COMPACT_ATOMS: atom_id res chain seq x y z
N MET A 1 -10.81 -19.80 -55.71
CA MET A 1 -10.19 -20.27 -54.46
C MET A 1 -9.45 -19.13 -53.79
N ARG A 2 -10.00 -18.54 -52.77
CA ARG A 2 -9.34 -17.49 -51.98
C ARG A 2 -9.07 -18.03 -50.57
N GLY A 3 -7.78 -18.24 -50.25
CA GLY A 3 -7.33 -18.79 -48.99
C GLY A 3 -7.56 -17.78 -47.84
N ARG A 4 -8.38 -18.19 -46.86
CA ARG A 4 -8.52 -17.50 -45.58
C ARG A 4 -7.23 -17.70 -44.77
N LYS A 5 -6.41 -16.68 -44.62
CA LYS A 5 -5.33 -16.62 -43.62
C LYS A 5 -5.99 -16.62 -42.23
N ARG A 6 -5.80 -17.70 -41.48
CA ARG A 6 -6.08 -17.75 -40.04
C ARG A 6 -5.13 -16.77 -39.35
N ARG A 7 -5.68 -15.72 -38.72
CA ARG A 7 -4.95 -14.92 -37.75
C ARG A 7 -4.61 -15.83 -36.57
N ARG A 8 -3.33 -16.06 -36.34
CA ARG A 8 -2.83 -16.64 -35.08
C ARG A 8 -3.15 -15.66 -33.99
N ASN A 9 -3.95 -16.08 -33.01
CA ASN A 9 -4.12 -15.41 -31.73
C ASN A 9 -2.78 -15.55 -30.99
N ASP A 10 -1.98 -14.49 -30.98
CA ASP A 10 -0.87 -14.34 -30.04
C ASP A 10 -1.46 -14.01 -28.65
N SER A 11 -2.07 -15.02 -28.01
CA SER A 11 -2.27 -14.98 -26.57
C SER A 11 -0.89 -15.07 -25.95
N GLN A 12 -0.37 -13.94 -25.52
CA GLN A 12 0.86 -13.85 -24.73
C GLN A 12 0.74 -14.86 -23.59
N ARG A 13 1.66 -15.84 -23.57
CA ARG A 13 1.86 -16.78 -22.46
C ARG A 13 2.36 -15.94 -21.28
N PHE A 14 1.46 -15.44 -20.47
CA PHE A 14 1.81 -15.09 -19.10
C PHE A 14 2.30 -16.40 -18.45
N HIS A 15 3.57 -16.45 -18.09
CA HIS A 15 4.02 -17.49 -17.16
C HIS A 15 3.10 -17.37 -15.95
N ARG A 16 2.26 -18.39 -15.72
CA ARG A 16 1.38 -18.43 -14.55
C ARG A 16 2.27 -18.31 -13.32
N VAL A 17 2.26 -17.13 -12.71
CA VAL A 17 2.90 -16.92 -11.42
C VAL A 17 2.16 -17.84 -10.45
N GLN A 18 2.88 -18.75 -9.80
CA GLN A 18 2.31 -19.76 -8.91
C GLN A 18 2.56 -19.36 -7.46
N LYS A 19 1.62 -19.71 -6.58
CA LYS A 19 1.84 -19.67 -5.14
C LYS A 19 3.07 -20.50 -4.77
N LEU A 20 3.82 -20.03 -3.79
CA LEU A 20 5.00 -20.70 -3.29
C LEU A 20 4.64 -21.89 -2.37
N GLY A 21 3.45 -21.84 -1.75
CA GLY A 21 2.98 -22.86 -0.82
C GLY A 21 3.77 -22.86 0.49
N LYS A 22 4.24 -21.70 0.94
CA LYS A 22 5.07 -21.56 2.15
C LYS A 22 4.28 -21.11 3.37
N ASN A 23 3.18 -20.39 3.17
CA ASN A 23 2.43 -19.75 4.24
C ASN A 23 1.40 -20.73 4.84
N HIS A 24 1.86 -21.51 5.82
CA HIS A 24 1.01 -22.42 6.59
C HIS A 24 0.94 -21.95 8.04
N GLY A 25 -0.21 -21.39 8.45
CA GLY A 25 -0.40 -20.89 9.81
C GLY A 25 0.29 -19.56 10.12
N GLY A 26 0.77 -18.84 9.11
CA GLY A 26 1.43 -17.55 9.19
C GLY A 26 2.32 -17.25 8.00
N TYR A 27 2.91 -16.07 7.99
CA TYR A 27 3.85 -15.67 6.95
C TYR A 27 5.22 -16.33 7.16
N HIS A 28 5.70 -17.05 6.16
CA HIS A 28 7.02 -17.71 6.11
C HIS A 28 7.83 -17.28 4.89
N GLY A 29 7.62 -16.04 4.46
CA GLY A 29 8.26 -15.47 3.27
C GLY A 29 9.63 -14.84 3.54
N GLU A 30 10.02 -14.00 2.58
CA GLU A 30 11.31 -13.32 2.61
C GLU A 30 11.35 -12.22 3.67
N THR A 31 12.52 -12.03 4.26
CA THR A 31 12.85 -10.88 5.11
C THR A 31 13.64 -9.85 4.32
N ILE A 32 13.64 -8.60 4.79
CA ILE A 32 14.42 -7.50 4.19
C ILE A 32 15.39 -6.88 5.21
N ASP A 33 16.53 -6.38 4.75
CA ASP A 33 17.31 -5.42 5.52
C ASP A 33 16.61 -4.05 5.48
N VAL A 34 15.70 -3.85 6.42
CA VAL A 34 14.93 -2.61 6.53
C VAL A 34 15.81 -1.37 6.67
N ARG A 35 16.98 -1.48 7.32
CA ARG A 35 17.94 -0.37 7.45
C ARG A 35 18.53 0.01 6.09
N ALA A 36 18.88 -0.97 5.27
CA ALA A 36 19.35 -0.72 3.91
C ALA A 36 18.23 -0.12 3.04
N VAL A 37 17.00 -0.63 3.15
CA VAL A 37 15.83 -0.09 2.44
C VAL A 37 15.56 1.35 2.86
N GLN A 38 15.56 1.69 4.15
CA GLN A 38 15.35 3.07 4.60
C GLN A 38 16.45 4.03 4.11
N ARG A 39 17.72 3.59 4.11
CA ARG A 39 18.82 4.39 3.53
C ARG A 39 18.63 4.62 2.03
N ALA A 40 18.24 3.59 1.29
CA ALA A 40 17.97 3.69 -0.14
C ALA A 40 16.79 4.61 -0.44
N ILE A 41 15.71 4.54 0.35
CA ILE A 41 14.54 5.44 0.28
C ILE A 41 14.98 6.89 0.50
N ALA A 42 15.72 7.18 1.57
CA ALA A 42 16.19 8.54 1.85
C ALA A 42 17.06 9.10 0.70
N THR A 43 17.96 8.26 0.16
CA THR A 43 18.82 8.63 -0.97
C THR A 43 18.00 8.88 -2.24
N ALA A 44 17.05 8.02 -2.56
CA ALA A 44 16.19 8.17 -3.74
C ALA A 44 15.32 9.43 -3.62
N ALA A 45 14.71 9.67 -2.46
CA ALA A 45 13.90 10.85 -2.19
C ALA A 45 14.72 12.14 -2.35
N GLN A 46 15.90 12.20 -1.75
CA GLN A 46 16.80 13.36 -1.88
C GLN A 46 17.18 13.62 -3.34
N LYS A 47 17.56 12.58 -4.08
CA LYS A 47 17.93 12.68 -5.50
C LYS A 47 16.79 13.21 -6.37
N GLN A 48 15.54 12.92 -6.00
CA GLN A 48 14.34 13.33 -6.73
C GLN A 48 13.71 14.63 -6.20
N GLY A 49 14.38 15.32 -5.27
CA GLY A 49 13.95 16.63 -4.74
C GLY A 49 12.77 16.56 -3.77
N TRP A 50 12.53 15.41 -3.13
CA TRP A 50 11.56 15.31 -2.05
C TRP A 50 12.10 15.94 -0.77
N THR A 51 11.23 16.58 0.00
CA THR A 51 11.55 16.95 1.39
C THR A 51 11.29 15.76 2.30
N ALA A 52 12.12 15.62 3.34
CA ALA A 52 12.00 14.55 4.31
C ALA A 52 11.91 15.12 5.72
N GLU A 53 10.94 14.65 6.50
CA GLU A 53 10.76 14.93 7.92
C GLU A 53 10.94 13.65 8.72
N VAL A 54 11.67 13.69 9.83
CA VAL A 54 11.68 12.62 10.83
C VAL A 54 10.62 12.94 11.86
N PHE A 55 9.50 12.22 11.86
CA PHE A 55 8.40 12.47 12.79
C PHE A 55 8.47 11.62 14.08
N HIS A 56 9.28 10.56 14.09
CA HIS A 56 9.52 9.71 15.25
C HIS A 56 10.92 9.12 15.22
N THR A 57 11.48 8.85 16.41
CA THR A 57 12.73 8.10 16.58
C THR A 57 12.61 7.16 17.76
N GLN A 58 13.05 5.91 17.57
CA GLN A 58 13.09 4.89 18.64
C GLN A 58 14.24 3.95 18.37
N ALA A 59 15.05 3.67 19.38
CA ALA A 59 16.33 3.01 19.22
C ALA A 59 17.16 3.71 18.11
N ASP A 60 17.69 2.97 17.14
CA ASP A 60 18.47 3.53 16.02
C ASP A 60 17.62 3.78 14.77
N PHE A 61 16.29 3.72 14.88
CA PHE A 61 15.40 3.91 13.76
C PHE A 61 14.80 5.32 13.71
N LYS A 62 14.59 5.80 12.48
CA LYS A 62 13.91 7.05 12.19
C LYS A 62 12.68 6.75 11.33
N TRP A 63 11.54 7.29 11.72
CA TRP A 63 10.32 7.25 10.91
C TRP A 63 10.31 8.46 10.01
N LEU A 64 10.40 8.19 8.70
CA LEU A 64 10.46 9.23 7.68
C LEU A 64 9.07 9.48 7.10
N ALA A 65 8.72 10.74 6.98
CA ALA A 65 7.67 11.22 6.10
C ALA A 65 8.31 12.01 4.97
N LEU A 66 7.93 11.70 3.75
CA LEU A 66 8.42 12.33 2.54
C LEU A 66 7.31 13.16 1.93
N HIS A 67 7.65 14.35 1.44
CA HIS A 67 6.71 15.24 0.80
C HIS A 67 7.26 15.73 -0.53
N ARG A 68 6.41 15.68 -1.55
CA ARG A 68 6.67 16.23 -2.87
C ARG A 68 5.63 17.28 -3.18
N ALA A 69 6.08 18.53 -3.29
CA ALA A 69 5.22 19.65 -3.67
C ALA A 69 4.84 19.54 -5.16
N PRO A 70 3.62 19.95 -5.54
CA PRO A 70 3.21 20.03 -6.93
C PRO A 70 3.95 21.19 -7.64
N ARG A 71 4.09 21.08 -8.97
CA ARG A 71 4.64 22.19 -9.77
C ARG A 71 3.72 23.41 -9.78
N HIS A 72 2.39 23.16 -9.87
CA HIS A 72 1.37 24.20 -9.78
C HIS A 72 0.48 23.92 -8.56
N THR A 73 0.26 24.92 -7.74
CA THR A 73 -0.44 24.77 -6.44
C THR A 73 -1.95 24.91 -6.54
N ALA A 74 -2.46 25.57 -7.59
CA ALA A 74 -3.90 25.76 -7.74
C ALA A 74 -4.59 24.41 -8.04
N ASN A 75 -5.43 23.96 -7.09
CA ASN A 75 -6.23 22.72 -7.20
C ASN A 75 -5.40 21.42 -7.39
N ALA A 76 -4.14 21.40 -6.95
CA ALA A 76 -3.33 20.20 -7.00
C ALA A 76 -3.99 19.07 -6.19
N PRO A 77 -4.23 17.89 -6.77
CA PRO A 77 -4.72 16.75 -6.01
C PRO A 77 -3.68 16.31 -4.97
N ARG A 78 -4.17 15.98 -3.77
CA ARG A 78 -3.36 15.56 -2.62
C ARG A 78 -3.51 14.08 -2.37
N LEU A 79 -2.41 13.39 -2.39
CA LEU A 79 -2.32 11.95 -2.17
C LEU A 79 -1.50 11.65 -0.92
N TYR A 80 -2.01 10.76 -0.08
CA TYR A 80 -1.24 10.12 0.96
C TYR A 80 -0.97 8.65 0.61
N LEU A 81 0.26 8.20 0.84
CA LEU A 81 0.70 6.82 0.62
C LEU A 81 1.46 6.33 1.86
N SER A 82 1.09 5.18 2.41
CA SER A 82 1.81 4.52 3.50
C SER A 82 2.17 3.08 3.17
N ALA A 83 3.21 2.57 3.83
CA ALA A 83 3.66 1.19 3.71
C ALA A 83 4.31 0.70 5.01
N GLY A 84 4.41 -0.62 5.15
CA GLY A 84 5.20 -1.27 6.17
C GLY A 84 4.73 -1.01 7.60
N ILE A 85 3.42 -1.01 7.83
CA ILE A 85 2.84 -0.96 9.17
C ILE A 85 2.97 -2.31 9.89
N HIS A 86 2.98 -3.42 9.12
CA HIS A 86 3.30 -4.74 9.63
C HIS A 86 4.73 -5.12 9.22
N GLY A 87 5.51 -5.62 10.18
CA GLY A 87 6.93 -5.89 9.97
C GLY A 87 7.24 -7.22 9.24
N ASP A 88 6.22 -7.96 8.87
CA ASP A 88 6.29 -9.19 8.06
C ASP A 88 5.73 -9.01 6.64
N GLU A 89 5.48 -7.76 6.22
CA GLU A 89 4.96 -7.40 4.90
C GLU A 89 6.00 -6.62 4.06
N PRO A 90 7.06 -7.27 3.56
CA PRO A 90 8.23 -6.60 2.96
C PRO A 90 7.95 -5.92 1.62
N ALA A 91 6.91 -6.31 0.88
CA ALA A 91 6.65 -5.75 -0.43
C ALA A 91 6.27 -4.26 -0.39
N GLY A 92 5.59 -3.80 0.67
CA GLY A 92 5.19 -2.39 0.82
C GLY A 92 6.37 -1.42 0.81
N PRO A 93 7.35 -1.52 1.72
CA PRO A 93 8.54 -0.67 1.73
C PRO A 93 9.39 -0.78 0.46
N LEU A 94 9.48 -1.97 -0.14
CA LEU A 94 10.20 -2.17 -1.41
C LEU A 94 9.45 -1.52 -2.60
N ALA A 95 8.12 -1.56 -2.61
CA ALA A 95 7.32 -0.84 -3.60
C ALA A 95 7.49 0.67 -3.47
N ALA A 96 7.48 1.20 -2.24
CA ALA A 96 7.75 2.62 -1.98
C ALA A 96 9.13 3.05 -2.49
N LEU A 97 10.17 2.24 -2.22
CA LEU A 97 11.52 2.48 -2.73
C LEU A 97 11.54 2.51 -4.27
N ARG A 98 10.91 1.54 -4.90
CA ARG A 98 10.87 1.45 -6.36
C ARG A 98 10.12 2.60 -7.00
N LEU A 99 8.97 3.00 -6.45
CA LEU A 99 8.21 4.17 -6.90
C LEU A 99 9.06 5.45 -6.86
N LEU A 100 9.83 5.65 -5.78
CA LEU A 100 10.77 6.75 -5.67
C LEU A 100 11.89 6.68 -6.72
N GLN A 101 12.43 5.49 -6.98
CA GLN A 101 13.49 5.30 -7.99
C GLN A 101 12.99 5.51 -9.41
N GLU A 102 11.79 5.02 -9.75
CA GLU A 102 11.16 5.21 -11.06
C GLU A 102 10.72 6.66 -11.31
N ASN A 103 10.39 7.38 -10.24
CA ASN A 103 10.01 8.81 -10.24
C ASN A 103 8.91 9.16 -11.27
N ARG A 104 7.88 8.32 -11.38
CA ARG A 104 6.75 8.52 -12.30
C ARG A 104 5.57 9.26 -11.63
N TRP A 105 5.87 10.15 -10.72
CA TRP A 105 4.85 10.90 -10.00
C TRP A 105 4.27 12.01 -10.86
N PRO A 106 2.95 12.26 -10.80
CA PRO A 106 2.33 13.39 -11.47
C PRO A 106 2.97 14.70 -11.00
N VAL A 107 3.37 15.55 -11.94
CA VAL A 107 4.10 16.79 -11.60
C VAL A 107 3.22 17.82 -10.89
N ASP A 108 1.91 17.74 -11.09
CA ASP A 108 0.92 18.66 -10.54
C ASP A 108 0.14 18.06 -9.36
N ALA A 109 0.63 16.94 -8.78
CA ALA A 109 0.07 16.36 -7.56
C ALA A 109 0.96 16.66 -6.35
N GLU A 110 0.34 16.91 -5.21
CA GLU A 110 0.99 17.00 -3.91
C GLU A 110 0.98 15.62 -3.25
N ILE A 111 2.15 15.09 -2.90
CA ILE A 111 2.29 13.71 -2.46
C ILE A 111 2.96 13.64 -1.12
N PHE A 112 2.33 12.93 -0.19
CA PHE A 112 2.83 12.60 1.13
C PHE A 112 3.05 11.10 1.20
N LEU A 113 4.27 10.66 1.53
CA LEU A 113 4.65 9.24 1.56
C LEU A 113 5.31 8.89 2.89
N VAL A 114 4.74 7.93 3.62
CA VAL A 114 5.37 7.29 4.78
C VAL A 114 5.77 5.87 4.39
N PRO A 115 7.04 5.63 4.02
CA PRO A 115 7.45 4.42 3.36
C PRO A 115 7.63 3.20 4.28
N CYS A 116 7.67 3.41 5.61
CA CYS A 116 7.80 2.32 6.58
C CYS A 116 7.34 2.79 7.96
N LEU A 117 6.17 2.30 8.39
CA LEU A 117 5.55 2.64 9.68
C LEU A 117 6.06 1.79 10.86
N ASN A 118 6.65 0.61 10.60
CA ASN A 118 7.10 -0.32 11.65
C ASN A 118 8.49 -0.88 11.36
N PRO A 119 9.54 -0.06 11.27
CA PRO A 119 10.87 -0.54 10.92
C PRO A 119 11.43 -1.54 11.94
N ILE A 120 11.06 -1.45 13.22
CA ILE A 120 11.51 -2.40 14.23
C ILE A 120 10.84 -3.78 14.03
N GLY A 121 9.55 -3.83 13.68
CA GLY A 121 8.85 -5.08 13.37
C GLY A 121 9.54 -5.87 12.25
N PHE A 122 10.08 -5.18 11.22
CA PHE A 122 10.86 -5.82 10.15
C PHE A 122 12.13 -6.50 10.65
N THR A 123 12.81 -5.95 11.67
CA THR A 123 13.99 -6.63 12.24
C THR A 123 13.63 -7.87 13.04
N LEU A 124 12.38 -7.96 13.48
CA LEU A 124 11.85 -9.08 14.23
C LEU A 124 11.06 -10.06 13.35
N ASN A 125 10.86 -9.70 12.08
CA ASN A 125 10.02 -10.42 11.11
C ASN A 125 8.67 -10.81 11.70
N ARG A 126 7.95 -9.82 12.23
CA ARG A 126 6.63 -10.01 12.83
C ARG A 126 5.70 -8.84 12.55
N ARG A 127 4.41 -9.12 12.59
CA ARG A 127 3.34 -8.17 12.33
C ARG A 127 3.40 -6.96 13.27
N GLU A 128 3.55 -7.22 14.56
CA GLU A 128 3.48 -6.22 15.63
C GLU A 128 4.76 -5.39 15.72
N ASN A 129 4.70 -4.29 16.46
CA ASN A 129 5.85 -3.49 16.84
C ASN A 129 6.71 -4.19 17.92
N ALA A 130 7.78 -3.52 18.38
CA ALA A 130 8.65 -4.03 19.44
C ALA A 130 7.91 -4.38 20.73
N GLY A 131 6.84 -3.67 21.05
CA GLY A 131 6.01 -3.87 22.22
C GLY A 131 4.91 -4.93 22.09
N GLY A 132 4.81 -5.63 20.94
CA GLY A 132 3.76 -6.61 20.70
C GLY A 132 2.39 -6.00 20.37
N ILE A 133 2.36 -4.74 19.90
CA ILE A 133 1.14 -4.05 19.51
C ILE A 133 1.03 -4.12 17.98
N ASP A 134 -0.11 -4.60 17.48
CA ASP A 134 -0.50 -4.44 16.08
C ASP A 134 -0.82 -2.95 15.83
N LEU A 135 0.10 -2.24 15.16
CA LEU A 135 -0.06 -0.82 14.87
C LEU A 135 -1.32 -0.55 14.03
N ASN A 136 -1.71 -1.49 13.16
CA ASN A 136 -2.91 -1.36 12.33
C ASN A 136 -4.21 -1.72 13.08
N ARG A 137 -4.18 -1.71 14.42
CA ARG A 137 -5.33 -1.78 15.35
C ARG A 137 -5.30 -0.66 16.38
N ASP A 138 -4.29 0.21 16.34
CA ASP A 138 -4.00 1.16 17.42
C ASP A 138 -4.32 2.64 17.09
N TYR A 139 -4.98 2.92 15.97
CA TYR A 139 -5.31 4.31 15.59
C TYR A 139 -6.50 4.92 16.32
N ARG A 140 -7.28 4.13 17.07
CA ARG A 140 -8.33 4.65 17.93
C ARG A 140 -7.80 5.06 19.31
N ASP A 141 -7.09 4.14 19.96
CA ASP A 141 -6.62 4.29 21.34
C ASP A 141 -5.21 4.88 21.42
N SER A 142 -4.41 4.74 20.37
CA SER A 142 -3.05 5.30 20.23
C SER A 142 -2.12 4.93 21.39
N LYS A 143 -2.07 3.63 21.77
CA LYS A 143 -1.27 3.12 22.90
C LYS A 143 0.22 3.13 22.59
N SER A 144 0.60 2.84 21.33
CA SER A 144 2.00 2.84 20.89
C SER A 144 2.53 4.26 20.67
N ALA A 145 3.85 4.41 20.82
CA ALA A 145 4.51 5.68 20.53
C ALA A 145 4.50 5.99 19.03
N GLU A 146 4.61 4.94 18.22
CA GLU A 146 4.59 5.02 16.77
C GLU A 146 3.24 5.55 16.24
N ALA A 147 2.11 4.99 16.71
CA ALA A 147 0.77 5.45 16.30
C ALA A 147 0.53 6.89 16.75
N ARG A 148 0.87 7.25 18.00
CA ARG A 148 0.76 8.64 18.48
C ARG A 148 1.56 9.62 17.64
N ALA A 149 2.81 9.27 17.33
CA ALA A 149 3.68 10.13 16.53
C ALA A 149 3.17 10.30 15.09
N HIS A 150 2.67 9.22 14.50
CA HIS A 150 2.10 9.24 13.15
C HIS A 150 0.81 10.07 13.10
N ILE A 151 -0.10 9.89 14.05
CA ILE A 151 -1.32 10.68 14.17
C ILE A 151 -0.97 12.17 14.33
N ALA A 152 -0.06 12.52 15.24
CA ALA A 152 0.38 13.91 15.43
C ALA A 152 1.01 14.50 14.17
N TRP A 153 1.72 13.70 13.37
CA TRP A 153 2.22 14.13 12.07
C TRP A 153 1.07 14.34 11.08
N LEU A 154 0.14 13.39 10.96
CA LEU A 154 -1.02 13.48 10.08
C LEU A 154 -1.90 14.70 10.38
N GLU A 155 -2.09 15.05 11.66
CA GLU A 155 -2.90 16.20 12.08
C GLU A 155 -2.35 17.53 11.51
N ARG A 156 -1.05 17.65 11.36
CA ARG A 156 -0.40 18.83 10.76
C ARG A 156 -0.52 18.89 9.24
N GLN A 157 -0.87 17.77 8.59
CA GLN A 157 -0.99 17.73 7.13
C GLN A 157 -2.36 18.25 6.67
N PRO A 158 -2.49 18.71 5.42
CA PRO A 158 -3.79 19.05 4.83
C PRO A 158 -4.68 17.80 4.70
N LYS A 159 -5.95 17.99 4.33
CA LYS A 159 -6.81 16.88 3.89
C LYS A 159 -6.31 16.34 2.55
N PHE A 160 -6.45 15.04 2.37
CA PHE A 160 -6.08 14.33 1.15
C PHE A 160 -7.33 14.06 0.30
N ASP A 161 -7.18 14.06 -1.01
CA ASP A 161 -8.25 13.65 -1.92
C ASP A 161 -8.43 12.12 -1.86
N PHE A 162 -7.33 11.39 -1.71
CA PHE A 162 -7.36 9.96 -1.44
C PHE A 162 -6.07 9.46 -0.79
N TYR A 163 -6.14 8.26 -0.22
CA TYR A 163 -4.98 7.57 0.34
C TYR A 163 -4.84 6.15 -0.20
N LEU A 164 -3.61 5.63 -0.16
CA LEU A 164 -3.25 4.25 -0.46
C LEU A 164 -2.43 3.69 0.71
N CYS A 165 -2.91 2.62 1.36
CA CYS A 165 -2.15 1.86 2.35
C CYS A 165 -1.66 0.56 1.71
N LEU A 166 -0.34 0.35 1.69
CA LEU A 166 0.27 -0.82 1.05
C LEU A 166 0.48 -1.93 2.06
N HIS A 167 -0.19 -3.06 1.85
CA HIS A 167 -0.20 -4.24 2.68
C HIS A 167 0.09 -5.53 1.91
N GLU A 168 0.23 -6.61 2.66
CA GLU A 168 0.25 -7.97 2.16
C GLU A 168 -0.68 -8.85 3.00
N ASP A 169 -1.33 -9.82 2.34
CA ASP A 169 -2.10 -10.85 3.02
C ASP A 169 -1.52 -12.24 2.75
N TRP A 170 -1.21 -12.98 3.83
CA TRP A 170 -0.58 -14.29 3.75
C TRP A 170 -1.58 -15.41 3.39
N GLU A 171 -2.87 -15.20 3.55
CA GLU A 171 -3.93 -16.14 3.17
C GLU A 171 -4.45 -15.91 1.75
N ALA A 172 -4.20 -14.75 1.16
CA ALA A 172 -4.76 -14.35 -0.14
C ALA A 172 -4.44 -15.32 -1.28
N HIS A 173 -5.42 -15.53 -2.15
CA HIS A 173 -5.27 -16.34 -3.37
C HIS A 173 -4.78 -15.52 -4.57
N GLY A 174 -4.73 -14.21 -4.46
CA GLY A 174 -4.30 -13.24 -5.44
C GLY A 174 -4.35 -11.84 -4.81
N PHE A 175 -4.03 -10.84 -5.61
CA PHE A 175 -4.15 -9.44 -5.18
C PHE A 175 -5.62 -9.06 -5.03
N TYR A 176 -5.93 -8.29 -3.99
CA TYR A 176 -7.22 -7.65 -3.79
C TYR A 176 -7.04 -6.30 -3.11
N LEU A 177 -8.11 -5.53 -3.00
CA LEU A 177 -8.09 -4.26 -2.29
C LEU A 177 -9.41 -3.98 -1.56
N TYR A 178 -9.30 -3.18 -0.51
CA TYR A 178 -10.45 -2.53 0.11
C TYR A 178 -10.63 -1.14 -0.46
N GLU A 179 -11.85 -0.76 -0.79
CA GLU A 179 -12.23 0.61 -1.10
C GLU A 179 -13.11 1.19 0.00
N GLN A 180 -12.69 2.32 0.58
CA GLN A 180 -13.48 3.16 1.48
C GLN A 180 -13.81 4.45 0.75
N ASN A 181 -15.10 4.66 0.42
CA ASN A 181 -15.55 5.78 -0.42
C ASN A 181 -16.94 6.26 0.03
N PRO A 182 -17.06 6.78 1.28
CA PRO A 182 -18.35 7.18 1.84
C PRO A 182 -19.02 8.32 1.06
N ASP A 183 -18.24 9.14 0.39
CA ASP A 183 -18.73 10.29 -0.39
C ASP A 183 -19.05 9.95 -1.86
N HIS A 184 -19.00 8.66 -2.23
CA HIS A 184 -19.27 8.20 -3.60
C HIS A 184 -18.47 8.94 -4.67
N GLN A 185 -17.20 9.26 -4.38
CA GLN A 185 -16.28 9.83 -5.36
C GLN A 185 -16.03 8.83 -6.51
N PRO A 186 -15.61 9.28 -7.69
CA PRO A 186 -15.23 8.36 -8.77
C PRO A 186 -14.21 7.33 -8.30
N SER A 187 -14.53 6.03 -8.44
CA SER A 187 -13.65 4.94 -7.98
C SER A 187 -12.39 4.83 -8.83
N LEU A 188 -11.27 4.47 -8.18
CA LEU A 188 -10.01 4.09 -8.83
C LEU A 188 -9.77 2.57 -8.75
N ALA A 189 -10.65 1.82 -8.05
CA ALA A 189 -10.43 0.41 -7.73
C ALA A 189 -10.31 -0.44 -9.00
N GLU A 190 -11.25 -0.34 -9.93
CA GLU A 190 -11.27 -1.12 -11.16
C GLU A 190 -10.05 -0.84 -12.05
N LYS A 191 -9.59 0.43 -12.07
CA LYS A 191 -8.38 0.82 -12.81
C LYS A 191 -7.13 0.19 -12.20
N MET A 192 -7.03 0.17 -10.86
CA MET A 192 -5.94 -0.50 -10.15
C MET A 192 -5.96 -2.01 -10.41
N ILE A 193 -7.10 -2.68 -10.26
CA ILE A 193 -7.24 -4.12 -10.53
C ILE A 193 -6.80 -4.46 -11.96
N SER A 194 -7.28 -3.70 -12.96
CA SER A 194 -6.91 -3.91 -14.37
C SER A 194 -5.42 -3.74 -14.64
N ALA A 195 -4.74 -2.88 -13.89
CA ALA A 195 -3.29 -2.70 -13.99
C ALA A 195 -2.54 -3.88 -13.33
N VAL A 196 -3.00 -4.31 -12.16
CA VAL A 196 -2.38 -5.40 -11.39
C VAL A 196 -2.55 -6.74 -12.09
N GLU A 197 -3.70 -7.02 -12.70
CA GLU A 197 -3.98 -8.27 -13.43
C GLU A 197 -2.90 -8.61 -14.47
N LYS A 198 -2.20 -7.60 -15.00
CA LYS A 198 -1.12 -7.78 -15.97
C LYS A 198 0.17 -8.34 -15.37
N VAL A 199 0.34 -8.29 -14.04
CA VAL A 199 1.60 -8.62 -13.34
C VAL A 199 1.43 -9.57 -12.16
N CYS A 200 0.20 -9.69 -11.64
CA CYS A 200 -0.13 -10.54 -10.49
C CYS A 200 -1.56 -11.09 -10.66
N PRO A 201 -1.83 -12.35 -10.29
CA PRO A 201 -3.20 -12.85 -10.22
C PRO A 201 -4.07 -12.00 -9.28
N ILE A 202 -5.34 -11.84 -9.64
CA ILE A 202 -6.35 -11.21 -8.79
C ILE A 202 -7.09 -12.29 -8.00
N ASP A 203 -7.41 -12.03 -6.74
CA ASP A 203 -8.32 -12.88 -5.97
C ASP A 203 -9.76 -12.64 -6.44
N LEU A 204 -10.32 -13.61 -7.14
CA LEU A 204 -11.67 -13.56 -7.70
C LEU A 204 -12.71 -14.24 -6.80
N SER A 205 -12.37 -14.55 -5.56
CA SER A 205 -13.30 -15.14 -4.60
C SER A 205 -14.45 -14.17 -4.32
N GLU A 206 -15.67 -14.71 -4.22
CA GLU A 206 -16.86 -13.92 -3.85
C GLU A 206 -16.87 -13.50 -2.36
N ASN A 207 -16.01 -14.14 -1.56
CA ASN A 207 -15.78 -13.81 -0.17
C ASN A 207 -14.26 -13.82 0.09
N ILE A 208 -13.74 -12.68 0.54
CA ILE A 208 -12.33 -12.49 0.93
C ILE A 208 -12.33 -11.97 2.36
N GLU A 209 -11.56 -12.57 3.25
CA GLU A 209 -11.52 -12.22 4.68
C GLU A 209 -12.90 -12.15 5.36
N GLY A 210 -13.80 -13.08 5.01
CA GLY A 210 -15.16 -13.10 5.55
C GLY A 210 -16.06 -11.96 5.05
N ARG A 211 -15.69 -11.25 3.99
CA ARG A 211 -16.40 -10.10 3.42
C ARG A 211 -16.77 -10.35 1.96
N PRO A 212 -17.97 -9.91 1.55
CA PRO A 212 -18.33 -9.93 0.14
C PRO A 212 -17.31 -9.15 -0.70
N ALA A 213 -16.83 -9.78 -1.77
CA ALA A 213 -15.88 -9.20 -2.72
C ALA A 213 -16.39 -9.38 -4.15
N HIS A 214 -16.00 -8.48 -5.03
CA HIS A 214 -16.32 -8.57 -6.44
C HIS A 214 -15.10 -8.16 -7.27
N GLY A 215 -14.59 -9.10 -8.08
CA GLY A 215 -13.43 -8.85 -8.94
C GLY A 215 -12.19 -8.38 -8.20
N GLY A 216 -11.93 -8.90 -6.98
CA GLY A 216 -10.82 -8.50 -6.12
C GLY A 216 -11.03 -7.20 -5.37
N ILE A 217 -12.26 -6.69 -5.29
CA ILE A 217 -12.58 -5.45 -4.60
C ILE A 217 -13.57 -5.71 -3.47
N ILE A 218 -13.19 -5.31 -2.25
CA ILE A 218 -14.05 -5.29 -1.07
C ILE A 218 -14.51 -3.86 -0.81
N ARG A 219 -15.85 -3.66 -0.71
CA ARG A 219 -16.47 -2.39 -0.34
C ARG A 219 -17.20 -2.56 0.98
N PRO A 220 -16.55 -2.24 2.11
CA PRO A 220 -17.16 -2.46 3.44
C PRO A 220 -18.40 -1.58 3.64
N ASN A 221 -19.48 -2.19 4.17
CA ASN A 221 -20.74 -1.49 4.47
C ASN A 221 -20.84 -0.98 5.90
N HIS A 222 -19.78 -1.09 6.71
CA HIS A 222 -19.81 -0.68 8.12
C HIS A 222 -19.05 0.63 8.33
N THR A 223 -19.50 1.40 9.31
CA THR A 223 -18.86 2.65 9.71
C THR A 223 -17.69 2.38 10.65
N PRO A 224 -16.61 3.19 10.60
CA PRO A 224 -15.50 3.06 11.54
C PRO A 224 -15.92 3.13 13.01
N ALA A 225 -16.99 3.87 13.35
CA ALA A 225 -17.48 4.03 14.72
C ALA A 225 -17.93 2.71 15.37
N GLU A 226 -18.35 1.73 14.57
CA GLU A 226 -18.83 0.43 15.04
C GLU A 226 -17.71 -0.53 15.45
N ARG A 227 -16.44 -0.20 15.16
CA ARG A 227 -15.31 -1.07 15.48
C ARG A 227 -14.60 -0.64 16.76
N PRO A 228 -14.22 -1.62 17.61
CA PRO A 228 -13.51 -1.35 18.86
C PRO A 228 -12.06 -0.86 18.62
N ASP A 229 -11.46 -1.30 17.54
CA ASP A 229 -10.08 -1.01 17.13
C ASP A 229 -10.02 -0.42 15.72
N TRP A 230 -9.12 0.52 15.49
CA TRP A 230 -9.00 1.18 14.20
C TRP A 230 -7.70 0.85 13.51
N PRO A 231 -7.77 0.31 12.28
CA PRO A 231 -6.64 0.37 11.36
C PRO A 231 -6.35 1.82 10.95
N GLU A 232 -5.15 2.06 10.41
CA GLU A 232 -4.75 3.33 9.82
C GLU A 232 -5.80 3.87 8.85
N ALA A 233 -6.31 3.01 7.98
CA ALA A 233 -7.33 3.35 6.98
C ALA A 233 -8.59 3.98 7.59
N PHE A 234 -9.01 3.55 8.80
CA PHE A 234 -10.19 4.13 9.47
C PHE A 234 -9.92 5.52 10.01
N TYR A 235 -8.74 5.75 10.54
CA TYR A 235 -8.33 7.10 10.93
C TYR A 235 -8.28 8.02 9.69
N LEU A 236 -7.66 7.56 8.61
CA LEU A 236 -7.54 8.33 7.39
C LEU A 236 -8.90 8.69 6.79
N ILE A 237 -9.81 7.75 6.61
CA ILE A 237 -11.12 8.03 6.01
C ILE A 237 -11.99 8.92 6.89
N THR A 238 -11.83 8.81 8.20
CA THR A 238 -12.62 9.59 9.15
C THR A 238 -12.08 11.00 9.31
N GLN A 239 -10.75 11.18 9.33
CA GLN A 239 -10.12 12.44 9.72
C GLN A 239 -9.40 13.16 8.60
N LYS A 240 -8.93 12.46 7.56
CA LYS A 240 -7.95 13.02 6.62
C LYS A 240 -8.32 12.95 5.15
N ALA A 241 -9.18 12.04 4.73
CA ALA A 241 -9.44 11.82 3.31
C ALA A 241 -10.91 11.56 3.00
N ARG A 242 -11.31 11.70 1.74
CA ARG A 242 -12.68 11.49 1.27
C ARG A 242 -12.88 10.10 0.66
N ARG A 243 -11.80 9.44 0.24
CA ARG A 243 -11.79 8.06 -0.24
C ARG A 243 -10.41 7.46 0.00
N GLY A 244 -10.33 6.15 0.02
CA GLY A 244 -9.06 5.48 0.22
C GLY A 244 -9.09 4.00 -0.09
N TYR A 245 -7.90 3.46 -0.25
CA TYR A 245 -7.70 2.08 -0.65
C TYR A 245 -6.64 1.42 0.22
N THR A 246 -6.95 0.22 0.71
CA THR A 246 -5.94 -0.68 1.28
C THR A 246 -5.64 -1.74 0.24
N LEU A 247 -4.40 -1.81 -0.20
CA LEU A 247 -3.93 -2.71 -1.25
C LEU A 247 -3.29 -3.93 -0.61
N GLU A 248 -3.77 -5.13 -0.93
CA GLU A 248 -3.33 -6.39 -0.34
C GLU A 248 -2.63 -7.25 -1.40
N ALA A 249 -1.29 -7.25 -1.35
CA ALA A 249 -0.52 -8.15 -2.19
C ALA A 249 -0.47 -9.55 -1.58
N PRO A 250 -0.59 -10.63 -2.38
CA PRO A 250 -0.62 -12.01 -1.86
C PRO A 250 0.78 -12.46 -1.41
N SER A 251 0.99 -12.61 -0.10
CA SER A 251 2.30 -12.92 0.48
C SER A 251 2.87 -14.28 0.07
N ASP A 252 2.03 -15.24 -0.33
CA ASP A 252 2.46 -16.56 -0.81
C ASP A 252 2.83 -16.58 -2.31
N PHE A 253 3.25 -15.40 -2.84
CA PHE A 253 3.80 -15.27 -4.19
C PHE A 253 5.23 -14.73 -4.13
N PRO A 254 6.04 -14.88 -5.21
CA PRO A 254 7.40 -14.35 -5.23
C PRO A 254 7.43 -12.85 -4.91
N LEU A 255 8.38 -12.42 -4.06
CA LEU A 255 8.49 -11.04 -3.63
C LEU A 255 8.49 -10.02 -4.79
N PRO A 256 9.19 -10.26 -5.93
CA PRO A 256 9.10 -9.35 -7.07
C PRO A 256 7.68 -9.21 -7.64
N THR A 257 6.87 -10.27 -7.62
CA THR A 257 5.47 -10.21 -8.08
C THR A 257 4.63 -9.33 -7.17
N ARG A 258 4.78 -9.46 -5.86
CA ARG A 258 4.08 -8.64 -4.86
C ARG A 258 4.43 -7.15 -4.99
N VAL A 259 5.73 -6.86 -5.12
CA VAL A 259 6.22 -5.49 -5.38
C VAL A 259 5.67 -4.94 -6.70
N ASN A 260 5.67 -5.75 -7.77
CA ASN A 260 5.10 -5.35 -9.06
C ASN A 260 3.60 -5.03 -8.95
N ALA A 261 2.84 -5.83 -8.20
CA ALA A 261 1.41 -5.62 -7.99
C ALA A 261 1.14 -4.26 -7.30
N LEU A 262 1.82 -3.98 -6.18
CA LEU A 262 1.68 -2.72 -5.46
C LEU A 262 2.09 -1.52 -6.32
N VAL A 263 3.22 -1.60 -7.03
CA VAL A 263 3.70 -0.54 -7.93
C VAL A 263 2.72 -0.30 -9.08
N ALA A 264 2.17 -1.37 -9.68
CA ALA A 264 1.20 -1.25 -10.77
C ALA A 264 -0.10 -0.57 -10.29
N ALA A 265 -0.60 -0.96 -9.11
CA ALA A 265 -1.78 -0.35 -8.51
C ALA A 265 -1.57 1.14 -8.22
N VAL A 266 -0.46 1.51 -7.58
CA VAL A 266 -0.14 2.91 -7.27
C VAL A 266 -0.02 3.73 -8.55
N ASN A 267 0.73 3.26 -9.55
CA ASN A 267 0.88 3.97 -10.82
C ASN A 267 -0.47 4.15 -11.53
N ALA A 268 -1.35 3.15 -11.50
CA ALA A 268 -2.69 3.27 -12.05
C ALA A 268 -3.55 4.29 -11.31
N ALA A 269 -3.45 4.37 -9.98
CA ALA A 269 -4.16 5.37 -9.18
C ALA A 269 -3.67 6.80 -9.45
N LEU A 270 -2.41 6.96 -9.85
CA LEU A 270 -1.77 8.25 -10.12
C LEU A 270 -1.96 8.78 -11.55
N ASP A 271 -2.46 7.94 -12.45
CA ASP A 271 -2.70 8.31 -13.84
C ASP A 271 -4.12 8.92 -13.96
N PHE A 272 -4.29 10.21 -13.57
CA PHE A 272 -5.53 11.01 -13.62
C PHE A 272 -5.42 12.25 -14.50
#